data_dcb8178968cf21e350133a752dd47c63
#
_entry.id   dcb8178968cf21e350133a752dd47c63
#
_cell.length_a   1.000
_cell.length_b   1.000
_cell.length_c   1.000
_cell.angle_alpha   90.00
_cell.angle_beta   90.00
_cell.angle_gamma   90.00
#
_symmetry.space_group_name_H-M   'P 1'
#
loop_
_entity.id
_entity.type
_entity.pdbx_description
1 polymer ?
#
loop_
_entity_poly.entity_id
_entity_poly.type
_entity_poly.pdbx_seq_one_letter_code
_entity_poly.pdbx_strand_id
1 'polypeptide(L)'
;MTDSKVSVVIPAYNEAMSIGEVIANCKAFCDEIIVVDDGSTDDTAEIAKNSGAVVIRNEKNLGVTKTTQRGFEQAHGDIIVTMDADGQHDPSDIPKLIEPLAEGKAEVAFGVRSEFPHCSERIINALTNLSVKCSDAGTGFRAVKANLAKKMKLHGTCLCGTFVLEAHKHGARIAEIPVQAKPRISGKRKVRTRHIRQFFYVLKDLIF
;
A
#
# COMPACT_ATOMS: atom_id res chain seq x y z
N MET A 1 1.28 5.64 -23.78
CA MET A 1 0.54 4.86 -22.76
C MET A 1 1.20 3.50 -22.71
N THR A 2 1.58 3.03 -21.54
CA THR A 2 2.22 1.73 -21.38
C THR A 2 1.17 0.62 -21.53
N ASP A 3 1.53 -0.45 -22.24
CA ASP A 3 0.64 -1.61 -22.49
C ASP A 3 0.45 -2.47 -21.20
N SER A 4 1.03 -2.03 -20.08
CA SER A 4 1.00 -2.75 -18.82
C SER A 4 -0.35 -2.59 -18.12
N LYS A 5 -0.98 -3.70 -17.76
CA LYS A 5 -2.22 -3.73 -16.98
C LYS A 5 -1.93 -3.37 -15.52
N VAL A 6 -2.81 -2.58 -14.93
CA VAL A 6 -2.69 -2.08 -13.56
C VAL A 6 -3.79 -2.63 -12.67
N SER A 7 -3.43 -3.32 -11.59
CA SER A 7 -4.35 -3.68 -10.50
C SER A 7 -4.15 -2.75 -9.31
N VAL A 8 -5.23 -2.15 -8.81
CA VAL A 8 -5.21 -1.39 -7.54
C VAL A 8 -5.70 -2.29 -6.41
N VAL A 9 -4.87 -2.49 -5.39
CA VAL A 9 -5.18 -3.28 -4.18
C VAL A 9 -5.43 -2.34 -3.01
N ILE A 10 -6.61 -2.44 -2.42
CA ILE A 10 -7.08 -1.59 -1.33
C ILE A 10 -7.41 -2.46 -0.11
N PRO A 11 -6.52 -2.58 0.89
CA PRO A 11 -6.87 -3.20 2.17
C PRO A 11 -7.83 -2.27 2.93
N ALA A 12 -8.97 -2.79 3.37
CA ALA A 12 -10.02 -2.03 4.03
C ALA A 12 -10.48 -2.69 5.34
N TYR A 13 -10.73 -1.90 6.38
CA TYR A 13 -11.33 -2.35 7.63
C TYR A 13 -12.15 -1.25 8.29
N ASN A 14 -13.48 -1.37 8.22
CA ASN A 14 -14.44 -0.37 8.71
C ASN A 14 -14.21 1.01 8.05
N GLU A 15 -14.29 1.04 6.72
CA GLU A 15 -14.10 2.24 5.89
C GLU A 15 -15.33 2.47 4.97
N ALA A 16 -16.54 2.12 5.43
CA ALA A 16 -17.79 2.28 4.69
C ALA A 16 -18.01 3.71 4.19
N MET A 17 -17.55 4.72 4.95
CA MET A 17 -17.72 6.15 4.63
C MET A 17 -16.86 6.64 3.47
N SER A 18 -15.76 5.96 3.16
CA SER A 18 -14.74 6.43 2.20
C SER A 18 -14.55 5.49 1.00
N ILE A 19 -14.77 4.18 1.19
CA ILE A 19 -14.38 3.17 0.21
C ILE A 19 -15.05 3.38 -1.16
N GLY A 20 -16.31 3.79 -1.19
CA GLY A 20 -17.04 4.01 -2.45
C GLY A 20 -16.44 5.13 -3.28
N GLU A 21 -16.08 6.25 -2.66
CA GLU A 21 -15.44 7.39 -3.32
C GLU A 21 -14.01 7.02 -3.79
N VAL A 22 -13.23 6.32 -2.95
CA VAL A 22 -11.89 5.86 -3.31
C VAL A 22 -11.94 4.98 -4.57
N ILE A 23 -12.85 4.02 -4.62
CA ILE A 23 -13.02 3.14 -5.79
C ILE A 23 -13.42 3.95 -7.03
N ALA A 24 -14.41 4.85 -6.92
CA ALA A 24 -14.87 5.66 -8.03
C ALA A 24 -13.74 6.49 -8.65
N ASN A 25 -12.90 7.09 -7.80
CA ASN A 25 -11.76 7.90 -8.22
C ASN A 25 -10.60 7.09 -8.84
N CYS A 26 -10.49 5.77 -8.52
CA CYS A 26 -9.45 4.90 -9.10
C CYS A 26 -9.77 4.42 -10.51
N LYS A 27 -11.05 4.31 -10.90
CA LYS A 27 -11.50 3.64 -12.14
C LYS A 27 -10.85 4.15 -13.43
N ALA A 28 -10.50 5.44 -13.49
CA ALA A 28 -9.88 6.03 -14.68
C ALA A 28 -8.39 5.66 -14.84
N PHE A 29 -7.77 5.06 -13.82
CA PHE A 29 -6.32 4.90 -13.74
C PHE A 29 -5.85 3.44 -13.59
N CYS A 30 -6.78 2.47 -13.66
CA CYS A 30 -6.44 1.05 -13.51
C CYS A 30 -7.41 0.16 -14.29
N ASP A 31 -6.97 -1.06 -14.56
CA ASP A 31 -7.77 -2.09 -15.25
C ASP A 31 -8.57 -2.95 -14.26
N GLU A 32 -8.09 -3.04 -13.01
CA GLU A 32 -8.69 -3.87 -11.96
C GLU A 32 -8.60 -3.18 -10.60
N ILE A 33 -9.67 -3.25 -9.82
CA ILE A 33 -9.70 -2.80 -8.42
C ILE A 33 -10.07 -3.98 -7.54
N ILE A 34 -9.17 -4.31 -6.59
CA ILE A 34 -9.35 -5.38 -5.62
C ILE A 34 -9.42 -4.75 -4.24
N VAL A 35 -10.55 -4.87 -3.59
CA VAL A 35 -10.71 -4.50 -2.18
C VAL A 35 -10.60 -5.77 -1.34
N VAL A 36 -9.63 -5.78 -0.43
CA VAL A 36 -9.52 -6.87 0.56
C VAL A 36 -10.10 -6.36 1.87
N ASP A 37 -11.34 -6.76 2.15
CA ASP A 37 -12.04 -6.45 3.39
C ASP A 37 -11.51 -7.31 4.54
N ASP A 38 -10.90 -6.66 5.52
CA ASP A 38 -10.23 -7.32 6.65
C ASP A 38 -11.19 -7.68 7.80
N GLY A 39 -12.36 -8.23 7.45
CA GLY A 39 -13.39 -8.63 8.40
C GLY A 39 -14.13 -7.45 9.00
N SER A 40 -14.51 -6.47 8.18
CA SER A 40 -15.30 -5.30 8.61
C SER A 40 -16.63 -5.71 9.23
N THR A 41 -17.08 -4.90 10.19
CA THR A 41 -18.38 -5.03 10.87
C THR A 41 -19.43 -4.04 10.36
N ASP A 42 -19.02 -3.13 9.48
CA ASP A 42 -19.85 -2.16 8.77
C ASP A 42 -20.08 -2.59 7.30
N ASP A 43 -20.69 -1.75 6.50
CA ASP A 43 -21.07 -2.02 5.11
C ASP A 43 -19.91 -1.87 4.11
N THR A 44 -18.63 -1.84 4.58
CA THR A 44 -17.43 -1.65 3.73
C THR A 44 -17.43 -2.60 2.53
N ALA A 45 -17.62 -3.91 2.76
CA ALA A 45 -17.56 -4.92 1.71
C ALA A 45 -18.71 -4.78 0.69
N GLU A 46 -19.92 -4.45 1.15
CA GLU A 46 -21.09 -4.26 0.30
C GLU A 46 -20.94 -3.02 -0.58
N ILE A 47 -20.53 -1.89 0.01
CA ILE A 47 -20.28 -0.64 -0.72
C ILE A 47 -19.18 -0.84 -1.75
N ALA A 48 -18.08 -1.52 -1.40
CA ALA A 48 -17.00 -1.79 -2.33
C ALA A 48 -17.47 -2.61 -3.54
N LYS A 49 -18.26 -3.67 -3.31
CA LYS A 49 -18.83 -4.51 -4.36
C LYS A 49 -19.78 -3.71 -5.27
N ASN A 50 -20.68 -2.92 -4.68
CA ASN A 50 -21.64 -2.09 -5.41
C ASN A 50 -20.93 -0.97 -6.20
N SER A 51 -19.75 -0.54 -5.75
CA SER A 51 -18.88 0.40 -6.46
C SER A 51 -18.07 -0.26 -7.59
N GLY A 52 -18.21 -1.57 -7.84
CA GLY A 52 -17.61 -2.28 -8.96
C GLY A 52 -16.21 -2.82 -8.71
N ALA A 53 -15.76 -2.94 -7.47
CA ALA A 53 -14.51 -3.62 -7.13
C ALA A 53 -14.71 -5.14 -7.00
N VAL A 54 -13.65 -5.89 -7.25
CA VAL A 54 -13.55 -7.29 -6.82
C VAL A 54 -13.30 -7.31 -5.32
N VAL A 55 -14.20 -7.91 -4.54
CA VAL A 55 -14.11 -7.92 -3.08
C VAL A 55 -13.69 -9.29 -2.57
N ILE A 56 -12.60 -9.31 -1.77
CA ILE A 56 -12.12 -10.50 -1.06
C ILE A 56 -12.32 -10.23 0.43
N ARG A 57 -13.05 -11.09 1.13
CA ARG A 57 -13.32 -10.88 2.55
C ARG A 57 -12.53 -11.85 3.42
N ASN A 58 -11.91 -11.35 4.48
CA ASN A 58 -11.34 -12.13 5.56
C ASN A 58 -12.43 -12.48 6.59
N GLU A 59 -12.39 -13.67 7.16
CA GLU A 59 -13.34 -14.08 8.21
C GLU A 59 -13.21 -13.23 9.49
N LYS A 60 -12.01 -12.70 9.75
CA LYS A 60 -11.68 -11.84 10.89
C LYS A 60 -10.57 -10.87 10.51
N ASN A 61 -10.35 -9.85 11.34
CA ASN A 61 -9.25 -8.91 11.15
C ASN A 61 -7.89 -9.62 11.29
N LEU A 62 -7.15 -9.70 10.18
CA LEU A 62 -5.81 -10.30 10.07
C LEU A 62 -4.69 -9.25 10.10
N GLY A 63 -5.05 -7.96 9.97
CA GLY A 63 -4.15 -6.81 9.87
C GLY A 63 -3.70 -6.51 8.45
N VAL A 64 -3.33 -5.23 8.22
CA VAL A 64 -3.02 -4.68 6.89
C VAL A 64 -1.99 -5.50 6.10
N THR A 65 -0.99 -6.04 6.78
CA THR A 65 0.09 -6.80 6.14
C THR A 65 -0.43 -8.06 5.43
N LYS A 66 -1.19 -8.90 6.15
CA LYS A 66 -1.78 -10.12 5.56
C LYS A 66 -2.86 -9.79 4.54
N THR A 67 -3.61 -8.74 4.79
CA THR A 67 -4.66 -8.25 3.90
C THR A 67 -4.07 -7.77 2.57
N THR A 68 -2.96 -7.01 2.61
CA THR A 68 -2.24 -6.60 1.39
C THR A 68 -1.63 -7.80 0.66
N GLN A 69 -1.00 -8.73 1.40
CA GLN A 69 -0.44 -9.96 0.82
C GLN A 69 -1.50 -10.73 0.02
N ARG A 70 -2.69 -10.91 0.60
CA ARG A 70 -3.80 -11.57 -0.07
C ARG A 70 -4.26 -10.85 -1.33
N GLY A 71 -4.23 -9.52 -1.33
CA GLY A 71 -4.50 -8.71 -2.52
C GLY A 71 -3.46 -8.94 -3.63
N PHE A 72 -2.17 -9.04 -3.29
CA PHE A 72 -1.11 -9.35 -4.25
C PHE A 72 -1.27 -10.72 -4.90
N GLU A 73 -1.72 -11.71 -4.16
CA GLU A 73 -1.96 -13.07 -4.65
C GLU A 73 -3.10 -13.13 -5.67
N GLN A 74 -4.06 -12.22 -5.56
CA GLN A 74 -5.27 -12.18 -6.41
C GLN A 74 -5.18 -11.17 -7.55
N ALA A 75 -4.16 -10.32 -7.58
CA ALA A 75 -4.00 -9.31 -8.62
C ALA A 75 -3.53 -9.94 -9.96
N HIS A 76 -4.14 -9.50 -11.05
CA HIS A 76 -3.88 -10.01 -12.41
C HIS A 76 -3.09 -9.03 -13.28
N GLY A 77 -2.97 -7.76 -12.88
CA GLY A 77 -2.18 -6.75 -13.61
C GLY A 77 -0.68 -7.03 -13.57
N ASP A 78 0.05 -6.42 -14.50
CA ASP A 78 1.51 -6.47 -14.57
C ASP A 78 2.16 -5.61 -13.48
N ILE A 79 1.47 -4.54 -13.08
CA ILE A 79 1.83 -3.62 -12.01
C ILE A 79 0.70 -3.61 -10.97
N ILE A 80 1.06 -3.74 -9.71
CA ILE A 80 0.12 -3.66 -8.60
C ILE A 80 0.37 -2.35 -7.87
N VAL A 81 -0.69 -1.55 -7.71
CA VAL A 81 -0.68 -0.34 -6.89
C VAL A 81 -1.41 -0.60 -5.58
N THR A 82 -0.79 -0.29 -4.45
CA THR A 82 -1.47 -0.30 -3.15
C THR A 82 -1.95 1.09 -2.79
N MET A 83 -3.15 1.18 -2.22
CA MET A 83 -3.73 2.42 -1.69
C MET A 83 -4.47 2.15 -0.40
N ASP A 84 -4.47 3.13 0.52
CA ASP A 84 -5.31 3.08 1.72
C ASP A 84 -6.77 3.42 1.36
N ALA A 85 -7.72 2.82 2.09
CA ALA A 85 -9.16 2.98 1.87
C ALA A 85 -9.74 4.30 2.43
N ASP A 86 -8.90 5.17 3.03
CA ASP A 86 -9.32 6.35 3.80
C ASP A 86 -9.40 7.65 3.00
N GLY A 87 -9.07 7.59 1.70
CA GLY A 87 -9.13 8.71 0.77
C GLY A 87 -7.96 9.71 0.87
N GLN A 88 -6.91 9.39 1.63
CA GLN A 88 -5.74 10.28 1.76
C GLN A 88 -4.85 10.32 0.51
N HIS A 89 -4.90 9.29 -0.34
CA HIS A 89 -4.13 9.22 -1.58
C HIS A 89 -4.95 9.74 -2.77
N ASP A 90 -4.30 10.46 -3.68
CA ASP A 90 -4.91 10.91 -4.92
C ASP A 90 -4.68 9.89 -6.04
N PRO A 91 -5.73 9.23 -6.55
CA PRO A 91 -5.57 8.26 -7.65
C PRO A 91 -5.00 8.88 -8.94
N SER A 92 -5.11 10.18 -9.13
CA SER A 92 -4.51 10.88 -10.30
C SER A 92 -2.97 10.82 -10.31
N ASP A 93 -2.33 10.46 -9.20
CA ASP A 93 -0.89 10.23 -9.13
C ASP A 93 -0.49 8.79 -9.54
N ILE A 94 -1.46 7.86 -9.75
CA ILE A 94 -1.16 6.48 -10.19
C ILE A 94 -0.32 6.47 -11.48
N PRO A 95 -0.63 7.23 -12.54
CA PRO A 95 0.20 7.25 -13.75
C PRO A 95 1.66 7.59 -13.50
N LYS A 96 1.94 8.58 -12.64
CA LYS A 96 3.32 8.96 -12.27
C LYS A 96 4.02 7.85 -11.47
N LEU A 97 3.25 7.17 -10.60
CA LEU A 97 3.79 6.10 -9.74
C LEU A 97 4.18 4.86 -10.56
N ILE A 98 3.42 4.51 -11.58
CA ILE A 98 3.67 3.34 -12.42
C ILE A 98 4.70 3.60 -13.53
N GLU A 99 4.91 4.84 -13.97
CA GLU A 99 5.80 5.20 -15.07
C GLU A 99 7.20 4.60 -14.96
N PRO A 100 7.95 4.74 -13.83
CA PRO A 100 9.29 4.17 -13.72
C PRO A 100 9.31 2.64 -13.77
N LEU A 101 8.22 1.96 -13.41
CA LEU A 101 8.10 0.50 -13.49
C LEU A 101 7.85 0.06 -14.93
N ALA A 102 6.97 0.77 -15.61
CA ALA A 102 6.62 0.50 -17.00
C ALA A 102 7.80 0.73 -17.95
N GLU A 103 8.62 1.74 -17.68
CA GLU A 103 9.86 2.01 -18.40
C GLU A 103 11.03 1.06 -18.03
N GLY A 104 10.83 0.17 -17.06
CA GLY A 104 11.87 -0.76 -16.60
C GLY A 104 12.99 -0.11 -15.79
N LYS A 105 12.80 1.13 -15.31
CA LYS A 105 13.77 1.86 -14.49
C LYS A 105 13.75 1.42 -13.03
N ALA A 106 12.59 0.94 -12.54
CA ALA A 106 12.38 0.47 -11.17
C ALA A 106 11.49 -0.78 -11.13
N GLU A 107 11.55 -1.52 -10.04
CA GLU A 107 10.65 -2.62 -9.72
C GLU A 107 9.60 -2.21 -8.68
N VAL A 108 9.89 -1.15 -7.91
CA VAL A 108 8.99 -0.58 -6.88
C VAL A 108 9.04 0.93 -6.97
N ALA A 109 7.89 1.60 -6.80
CA ALA A 109 7.82 3.04 -6.61
C ALA A 109 7.02 3.37 -5.35
N PHE A 110 7.47 4.39 -4.63
CA PHE A 110 6.82 4.92 -3.42
C PHE A 110 6.29 6.32 -3.69
N GLY A 111 5.03 6.57 -3.35
CA GLY A 111 4.48 7.92 -3.26
C GLY A 111 4.98 8.59 -1.98
N VAL A 112 5.94 9.50 -2.10
CA VAL A 112 6.59 10.17 -0.98
C VAL A 112 5.80 11.40 -0.57
N ARG A 113 5.37 11.45 0.68
CA ARG A 113 4.67 12.59 1.28
C ARG A 113 5.68 13.65 1.72
N SER A 114 5.30 14.92 1.63
CA SER A 114 6.13 16.05 2.09
C SER A 114 6.32 16.07 3.61
N GLU A 115 5.37 15.49 4.37
CA GLU A 115 5.39 15.51 5.83
C GLU A 115 5.06 14.13 6.43
N PHE A 116 5.77 13.78 7.50
CA PHE A 116 5.45 12.61 8.32
C PHE A 116 4.43 13.01 9.38
N PRO A 117 3.26 12.36 9.42
CA PRO A 117 2.22 12.70 10.39
C PRO A 117 2.58 12.32 11.85
N HIS A 118 3.60 11.46 12.06
CA HIS A 118 4.01 11.03 13.41
C HIS A 118 5.51 10.86 13.58
N CYS A 119 6.04 11.21 14.77
CA CYS A 119 7.44 11.00 15.13
C CYS A 119 7.89 9.52 15.04
N SER A 120 7.00 8.57 15.33
CA SER A 120 7.29 7.13 15.20
C SER A 120 7.55 6.68 13.76
N GLU A 121 6.94 7.32 12.76
CA GLU A 121 7.23 7.06 11.35
C GLU A 121 8.65 7.55 10.99
N ARG A 122 9.07 8.69 11.55
CA ARG A 122 10.44 9.20 11.38
C ARG A 122 11.50 8.24 11.91
N ILE A 123 11.23 7.64 13.08
CA ILE A 123 12.15 6.66 13.69
C ILE A 123 12.25 5.41 12.82
N ILE A 124 11.10 4.84 12.40
CA ILE A 124 11.07 3.68 11.51
C ILE A 124 11.79 3.98 10.20
N ASN A 125 11.53 5.16 9.62
CA ASN A 125 12.17 5.57 8.38
C ASN A 125 13.69 5.71 8.54
N ALA A 126 14.16 6.32 9.63
CA ALA A 126 15.59 6.45 9.92
C ALA A 126 16.29 5.09 10.06
N LEU A 127 15.64 4.12 10.74
CA LEU A 127 16.15 2.74 10.84
C LEU A 127 16.22 2.07 9.47
N THR A 128 15.16 2.17 8.68
CA THR A 128 15.10 1.59 7.33
C THR A 128 16.23 2.11 6.46
N ASN A 129 16.56 3.41 6.60
CA ASN A 129 17.64 4.06 5.86
C ASN A 129 19.06 3.59 6.22
N LEU A 130 19.22 2.76 7.25
CA LEU A 130 20.51 2.08 7.52
C LEU A 130 20.85 1.03 6.44
N SER A 131 19.83 0.46 5.80
CA SER A 131 20.01 -0.57 4.76
C SER A 131 19.65 -0.05 3.36
N VAL A 132 18.57 0.68 3.22
CA VAL A 132 18.06 1.13 1.93
C VAL A 132 17.55 2.56 2.01
N LYS A 133 18.02 3.43 1.13
CA LYS A 133 17.55 4.82 1.09
C LYS A 133 16.09 4.87 0.62
N CYS A 134 15.22 5.39 1.48
CA CYS A 134 13.82 5.63 1.20
C CYS A 134 13.34 6.84 2.00
N SER A 135 12.81 7.85 1.33
CA SER A 135 12.38 9.09 1.97
C SER A 135 11.09 8.91 2.79
N ASP A 136 10.19 8.03 2.38
CA ASP A 136 8.94 7.72 3.10
C ASP A 136 8.61 6.21 3.05
N ALA A 137 9.31 5.43 3.89
CA ALA A 137 9.05 4.00 4.04
C ALA A 137 7.68 3.67 4.71
N GLY A 138 6.98 4.70 5.19
CA GLY A 138 5.68 4.58 5.86
C GLY A 138 4.46 4.77 4.95
N THR A 139 4.65 5.22 3.73
CA THR A 139 3.52 5.46 2.81
C THR A 139 2.74 4.18 2.51
N GLY A 140 1.40 4.28 2.37
CA GLY A 140 0.53 3.21 1.87
C GLY A 140 0.43 3.20 0.34
N PHE A 141 0.84 4.28 -0.32
CA PHE A 141 0.74 4.47 -1.76
C PHE A 141 2.01 3.99 -2.46
N ARG A 142 1.95 2.82 -3.08
CA ARG A 142 3.10 2.16 -3.71
C ARG A 142 2.69 1.49 -5.01
N ALA A 143 3.61 1.45 -5.98
CA ALA A 143 3.51 0.57 -7.13
C ALA A 143 4.60 -0.51 -7.04
N VAL A 144 4.29 -1.73 -7.43
CA VAL A 144 5.24 -2.85 -7.46
C VAL A 144 4.95 -3.74 -8.67
N LYS A 145 5.99 -4.22 -9.34
CA LYS A 145 5.82 -5.22 -10.42
C LYS A 145 5.21 -6.50 -9.86
N ALA A 146 4.20 -7.05 -10.51
CA ALA A 146 3.45 -8.21 -10.03
C ALA A 146 4.35 -9.44 -9.76
N ASN A 147 5.36 -9.67 -10.59
CA ASN A 147 6.31 -10.77 -10.42
C ASN A 147 7.16 -10.63 -9.14
N LEU A 148 7.45 -9.40 -8.70
CA LEU A 148 8.11 -9.12 -7.42
C LEU A 148 7.10 -9.23 -6.27
N ALA A 149 5.92 -8.58 -6.37
CA ALA A 149 4.89 -8.60 -5.34
C ALA A 149 4.52 -10.02 -4.89
N LYS A 150 4.40 -10.95 -5.84
CA LYS A 150 4.08 -12.37 -5.59
C LYS A 150 5.22 -13.15 -4.93
N LYS A 151 6.46 -12.67 -5.00
CA LYS A 151 7.63 -13.28 -4.33
C LYS A 151 7.86 -12.71 -2.93
N MET A 152 7.45 -11.47 -2.69
CA MET A 152 7.60 -10.81 -1.40
C MET A 152 6.77 -11.50 -0.33
N LYS A 153 7.35 -11.63 0.87
CA LYS A 153 6.69 -12.16 2.07
C LYS A 153 6.44 -11.02 3.04
N LEU A 154 5.29 -10.38 2.89
CA LEU A 154 4.92 -9.25 3.73
C LEU A 154 4.72 -9.69 5.18
N HIS A 155 5.32 -8.97 6.12
CA HIS A 155 5.26 -9.29 7.55
C HIS A 155 5.28 -8.00 8.41
N GLY A 156 5.08 -8.16 9.72
CA GLY A 156 4.97 -7.04 10.65
C GLY A 156 3.53 -6.64 10.95
N THR A 157 3.39 -5.62 11.79
CA THR A 157 2.09 -5.07 12.19
C THR A 157 1.56 -3.99 11.24
N CYS A 158 2.46 -3.39 10.48
CA CYS A 158 2.18 -2.52 9.32
C CYS A 158 3.28 -2.76 8.26
N LEU A 159 3.15 -2.14 7.12
CA LEU A 159 4.12 -2.24 6.03
C LEU A 159 5.24 -1.17 6.12
N CYS A 160 5.22 -0.36 7.19
CA CYS A 160 6.19 0.71 7.40
C CYS A 160 7.60 0.13 7.59
N GLY A 161 8.51 0.45 6.69
CA GLY A 161 9.89 -0.06 6.68
C GLY A 161 10.03 -1.48 6.15
N THR A 162 9.29 -2.46 6.66
CA THR A 162 9.41 -3.86 6.25
C THR A 162 9.11 -4.10 4.77
N PHE A 163 8.21 -3.33 4.15
CA PHE A 163 7.93 -3.45 2.72
C PHE A 163 9.14 -3.09 1.86
N VAL A 164 9.80 -1.97 2.16
CA VAL A 164 10.96 -1.54 1.37
C VAL A 164 12.16 -2.44 1.62
N LEU A 165 12.36 -2.93 2.86
CA LEU A 165 13.41 -3.89 3.19
C LEU A 165 13.19 -5.23 2.46
N GLU A 166 11.96 -5.72 2.43
CA GLU A 166 11.62 -6.94 1.70
C GLU A 166 11.85 -6.78 0.19
N ALA A 167 11.44 -5.65 -0.40
CA ALA A 167 11.74 -5.36 -1.81
C ALA A 167 13.25 -5.29 -2.07
N HIS A 168 14.02 -4.68 -1.17
CA HIS A 168 15.46 -4.57 -1.27
C HIS A 168 16.17 -5.94 -1.19
N LYS A 169 15.70 -6.85 -0.32
CA LYS A 169 16.20 -8.25 -0.25
C LYS A 169 16.06 -8.99 -1.59
N HIS A 170 15.06 -8.63 -2.39
CA HIS A 170 14.87 -9.16 -3.74
C HIS A 170 15.65 -8.40 -4.83
N GLY A 171 16.52 -7.45 -4.47
CA GLY A 171 17.31 -6.65 -5.40
C GLY A 171 16.51 -5.63 -6.19
N ALA A 172 15.34 -5.20 -5.69
CA ALA A 172 14.49 -4.24 -6.39
C ALA A 172 15.13 -2.85 -6.45
N ARG A 173 15.09 -2.24 -7.64
CA ARG A 173 15.38 -0.81 -7.81
C ARG A 173 14.14 -0.03 -7.39
N ILE A 174 14.35 1.02 -6.60
CA ILE A 174 13.30 1.82 -5.99
C ILE A 174 13.25 3.19 -6.66
N ALA A 175 12.05 3.63 -7.01
CA ALA A 175 11.75 5.00 -7.42
C ALA A 175 10.94 5.71 -6.34
N GLU A 176 11.09 7.01 -6.22
CA GLU A 176 10.35 7.87 -5.28
C GLU A 176 9.63 8.95 -6.07
N ILE A 177 8.33 9.05 -5.88
CA ILE A 177 7.45 9.98 -6.58
C ILE A 177 6.82 10.91 -5.55
N PRO A 178 7.09 12.22 -5.59
CA PRO A 178 6.44 13.17 -4.70
C PRO A 178 4.93 13.17 -4.89
N VAL A 179 4.18 12.98 -3.80
CA VAL A 179 2.71 13.00 -3.79
C VAL A 179 2.19 13.89 -2.67
N GLN A 180 0.99 14.41 -2.85
CA GLN A 180 0.30 15.17 -1.82
C GLN A 180 -0.69 14.27 -1.09
N ALA A 181 -0.57 14.19 0.25
CA ALA A 181 -1.57 13.52 1.07
C ALA A 181 -2.75 14.46 1.31
N LYS A 182 -3.96 13.97 1.05
CA LYS A 182 -5.22 14.67 1.37
C LYS A 182 -5.61 14.43 2.84
N PRO A 183 -6.46 15.28 3.42
CA PRO A 183 -7.10 14.97 4.69
C PRO A 183 -7.89 13.65 4.60
N ARG A 184 -7.89 12.87 5.68
CA ARG A 184 -8.68 11.66 5.77
C ARG A 184 -10.18 11.97 5.69
N ILE A 185 -10.95 11.22 4.89
CA ILE A 185 -12.39 11.42 4.71
C ILE A 185 -13.14 11.12 6.01
N SER A 186 -12.76 10.03 6.71
CA SER A 186 -13.45 9.60 7.95
C SER A 186 -12.57 8.83 8.91
N GLY A 187 -13.02 8.72 10.17
CA GLY A 187 -12.41 7.85 11.19
C GLY A 187 -11.14 8.41 11.85
N LYS A 188 -10.70 7.72 12.93
CA LYS A 188 -9.47 8.07 13.67
C LYS A 188 -8.32 7.12 13.28
N ARG A 189 -7.12 7.66 13.10
CA ARG A 189 -5.93 6.87 12.79
C ARG A 189 -5.55 5.94 13.95
N LYS A 190 -5.46 4.63 13.71
CA LYS A 190 -5.22 3.58 14.73
C LYS A 190 -3.72 3.18 14.81
N VAL A 191 -2.80 4.15 14.94
CA VAL A 191 -1.37 3.90 14.66
C VAL A 191 -0.48 3.64 15.88
N ARG A 192 -0.78 4.22 17.04
CA ARG A 192 0.21 4.42 18.12
C ARG A 192 0.85 3.13 18.69
N THR A 193 0.09 2.08 18.94
CA THR A 193 0.62 0.82 19.55
C THR A 193 1.26 -0.12 18.53
N ARG A 194 0.86 -0.03 17.27
CA ARG A 194 1.40 -0.87 16.17
C ARG A 194 2.84 -0.53 15.85
N HIS A 195 3.24 0.74 15.92
CA HIS A 195 4.59 1.19 15.58
C HIS A 195 5.67 0.69 16.55
N ILE A 196 5.35 0.46 17.84
CA ILE A 196 6.31 -0.11 18.81
C ILE A 196 6.69 -1.53 18.39
N ARG A 197 5.70 -2.36 18.04
CA ARG A 197 5.95 -3.71 17.52
C ARG A 197 6.65 -3.69 16.16
N GLN A 198 6.26 -2.75 15.29
CA GLN A 198 6.86 -2.59 13.98
C GLN A 198 8.35 -2.27 14.03
N PHE A 199 8.78 -1.48 15.00
CA PHE A 199 10.19 -1.19 15.25
C PHE A 199 11.03 -2.47 15.39
N PHE A 200 10.55 -3.45 16.16
CA PHE A 200 11.25 -4.73 16.33
C PHE A 200 11.28 -5.57 15.04
N TYR A 201 10.23 -5.51 14.21
CA TYR A 201 10.24 -6.18 12.89
C TYR A 201 11.29 -5.57 11.97
N VAL A 202 11.37 -4.24 11.91
CA VAL A 202 12.39 -3.54 11.10
C VAL A 202 13.79 -3.85 11.59
N LEU A 203 14.03 -3.84 12.92
CA LEU A 203 15.32 -4.24 13.49
C LEU A 203 15.70 -5.68 13.10
N LYS A 204 14.75 -6.61 13.19
CA LYS A 204 14.99 -7.98 12.76
C LYS A 204 15.41 -8.07 11.30
N ASP A 205 14.75 -7.34 10.40
CA ASP A 205 15.05 -7.33 8.97
C ASP A 205 16.40 -6.69 8.62
N LEU A 206 16.92 -5.85 9.51
CA LEU A 206 18.26 -5.24 9.36
C LEU A 206 19.39 -6.18 9.79
N ILE A 207 19.09 -7.18 10.64
CA ILE A 207 20.10 -8.08 11.23
C ILE A 207 20.15 -9.41 10.45
N PHE A 208 19.00 -9.87 9.93
CA PHE A 208 18.82 -11.17 9.26
C PHE A 208 18.23 -11.00 7.85
#